data_30eb946525a6ba4bd0cafe4a510f4d7f
#
_entry.id   30eb946525a6ba4bd0cafe4a510f4d7f
#
_cell.length_a   1.000
_cell.length_b   1.000
_cell.length_c   1.000
_cell.angle_alpha   90.00
_cell.angle_beta   90.00
_cell.angle_gamma   90.00
#
_symmetry.space_group_name_H-M   'P 1'
#
loop_
_entity.id
_entity.type
_entity.pdbx_description
1 polymer ?
#
loop_
_entity_poly.entity_id
_entity_poly.type
_entity_poly.pdbx_seq_one_letter_code
_entity_poly.pdbx_strand_id
1 'polypeptide(L)'
;MVVLLLKYIKPLEEVERLMPAHKEFLDRFYREGKIVVSGPREPRTGGVIIADVDSELEAMKIVVEDPFFTEKVADYEVVRFTPTRHDPRFAAFVPAAAG
;
A
#
# COMPACT_ATOMS: atom_id res chain seq x y z
N MET A 1 10.98 4.10 2.05
CA MET A 1 9.52 4.08 2.18
C MET A 1 8.90 4.13 0.79
N VAL A 2 7.78 3.47 0.61
CA VAL A 2 7.12 3.38 -0.69
C VAL A 2 5.64 3.71 -0.56
N VAL A 3 5.15 4.55 -1.46
CA VAL A 3 3.73 4.85 -1.58
C VAL A 3 3.19 4.03 -2.75
N LEU A 4 2.16 3.24 -2.49
CA LEU A 4 1.48 2.46 -3.51
C LEU A 4 0.14 3.12 -3.81
N LEU A 5 -0.03 3.57 -5.04
CA LEU A 5 -1.25 4.23 -5.49
C LEU A 5 -2.03 3.24 -6.34
N LEU A 6 -3.24 2.90 -5.88
CA LEU A 6 -4.12 1.98 -6.59
C LEU A 6 -5.18 2.77 -7.32
N LYS A 7 -5.42 2.41 -8.58
CA LYS A 7 -6.49 2.98 -9.38
C LYS A 7 -7.38 1.85 -9.87
N TYR A 8 -8.68 1.90 -9.56
CA TYR A 8 -9.62 0.89 -10.02
C TYR A 8 -9.77 0.97 -11.54
N ILE A 9 -9.70 -0.19 -12.19
CA ILE A 9 -9.85 -0.33 -13.64
C ILE A 9 -11.03 -1.23 -14.01
N LYS A 10 -11.83 -1.62 -13.02
CA LYS A 10 -13.05 -2.40 -13.19
C LYS A 10 -14.17 -1.74 -12.40
N PRO A 11 -15.43 -2.05 -12.68
CA PRO A 11 -16.57 -1.50 -11.92
C PRO A 11 -16.47 -1.81 -10.44
N LEU A 12 -17.04 -0.95 -9.60
CA LEU A 12 -17.03 -1.12 -8.15
C LEU A 12 -17.56 -2.47 -7.66
N GLU A 13 -18.52 -3.06 -8.39
CA GLU A 13 -19.02 -4.40 -8.04
C GLU A 13 -17.91 -5.44 -8.02
N GLU A 14 -16.97 -5.37 -8.97
CA GLU A 14 -15.83 -6.27 -9.02
C GLU A 14 -14.85 -6.01 -7.89
N VAL A 15 -14.66 -4.75 -7.54
CA VAL A 15 -13.83 -4.36 -6.40
C VAL A 15 -14.45 -4.88 -5.11
N GLU A 16 -15.77 -4.68 -4.93
CA GLU A 16 -16.49 -5.13 -3.74
C GLU A 16 -16.40 -6.65 -3.57
N ARG A 17 -16.48 -7.39 -4.68
CA ARG A 17 -16.39 -8.85 -4.65
C ARG A 17 -15.07 -9.32 -4.05
N LEU A 18 -13.99 -8.60 -4.32
CA LEU A 18 -12.64 -8.96 -3.85
C LEU A 18 -12.26 -8.28 -2.53
N MET A 19 -13.10 -7.42 -2.00
CA MET A 19 -12.78 -6.65 -0.79
C MET A 19 -12.40 -7.53 0.42
N PRO A 20 -13.13 -8.63 0.72
CA PRO A 20 -12.73 -9.47 1.84
C PRO A 20 -11.31 -10.03 1.69
N ALA A 21 -10.94 -10.51 0.50
CA ALA A 21 -9.61 -11.05 0.25
C ALA A 21 -8.54 -9.94 0.30
N HIS A 22 -8.87 -8.74 -0.19
CA HIS A 22 -7.98 -7.59 -0.12
C HIS A 22 -7.71 -7.20 1.35
N LYS A 23 -8.74 -7.23 2.20
CA LYS A 23 -8.57 -6.93 3.64
C LYS A 23 -7.67 -7.96 4.32
N GLU A 24 -7.79 -9.23 3.97
CA GLU A 24 -6.91 -10.27 4.50
C GLU A 24 -5.45 -10.02 4.09
N PHE A 25 -5.24 -9.63 2.84
CA PHE A 25 -3.93 -9.23 2.34
C PHE A 25 -3.34 -8.07 3.16
N LEU A 26 -4.12 -7.03 3.40
CA LEU A 26 -3.68 -5.89 4.22
C LEU A 26 -3.34 -6.33 5.64
N ASP A 27 -4.22 -7.11 6.28
CA ASP A 27 -4.01 -7.59 7.64
C ASP A 27 -2.70 -8.36 7.78
N ARG A 28 -2.39 -9.21 6.79
CA ARG A 28 -1.15 -9.96 6.78
C ARG A 28 0.08 -9.04 6.81
N PHE A 29 0.10 -8.06 5.92
CA PHE A 29 1.27 -7.17 5.82
C PHE A 29 1.35 -6.15 6.95
N TYR A 30 0.23 -5.80 7.58
CA TYR A 30 0.25 -5.06 8.83
C TYR A 30 0.90 -5.88 9.95
N ARG A 31 0.54 -7.16 10.07
CA ARG A 31 1.15 -8.05 11.07
C ARG A 31 2.64 -8.21 10.87
N GLU A 32 3.09 -8.21 9.62
CA GLU A 32 4.51 -8.32 9.30
C GLU A 32 5.27 -7.00 9.44
N GLY A 33 4.60 -5.92 9.79
CA GLY A 33 5.22 -4.61 9.95
C GLY A 33 5.62 -3.96 8.64
N LYS A 34 5.03 -4.37 7.53
CA LYS A 34 5.41 -3.88 6.21
C LYS A 34 4.52 -2.78 5.67
N ILE A 35 3.35 -2.58 6.27
CA ILE A 35 2.43 -1.50 5.91
C ILE A 35 2.27 -0.58 7.11
N VAL A 36 2.35 0.72 6.84
CA VAL A 36 2.23 1.78 7.85
C VAL A 36 0.78 2.24 7.96
N VAL A 37 0.16 2.52 6.82
CA VAL A 37 -1.19 3.08 6.75
C VAL A 37 -1.75 2.80 5.36
N SER A 38 -3.07 2.64 5.28
CA SER A 38 -3.76 2.44 4.02
C SER A 38 -5.18 2.97 4.12
N GLY A 39 -5.78 3.25 2.98
CA GLY A 39 -7.16 3.69 2.93
C GLY A 39 -7.64 3.94 1.51
N PRO A 40 -8.95 4.13 1.33
CA PRO A 40 -9.51 4.45 0.01
C PRO A 40 -9.19 5.88 -0.38
N ARG A 41 -9.10 6.12 -1.68
CA ARG A 41 -9.01 7.49 -2.21
C ARG A 41 -10.39 8.14 -2.13
N GLU A 42 -10.39 9.46 -2.04
CA GLU A 42 -11.62 10.26 -2.02
C GLU A 42 -11.59 11.25 -3.19
N PRO A 43 -12.49 11.08 -4.19
CA PRO A 43 -13.55 10.07 -4.29
C PRO A 43 -12.98 8.66 -4.47
N ARG A 44 -13.83 7.66 -4.22
CA ARG A 44 -13.42 6.25 -4.20
C ARG A 44 -13.09 5.70 -5.58
N THR A 45 -11.94 6.08 -6.10
CA THR A 45 -11.44 5.66 -7.41
C THR A 45 -10.26 4.69 -7.30
N GLY A 46 -9.89 4.34 -6.08
CA GLY A 46 -8.75 3.49 -5.81
C GLY A 46 -8.38 3.53 -4.34
N GLY A 47 -7.13 3.26 -4.04
CA GLY A 47 -6.64 3.27 -2.67
C GLY A 47 -5.22 3.79 -2.60
N VAL A 48 -4.74 3.94 -1.36
CA VAL A 48 -3.35 4.31 -1.08
C VAL A 48 -2.83 3.36 0.00
N ILE A 49 -1.64 2.83 -0.20
CA ILE A 49 -0.94 2.03 0.80
C ILE A 49 0.44 2.65 0.97
N ILE A 50 0.82 2.93 2.22
CA ILE A 50 2.20 3.35 2.51
C ILE A 50 2.92 2.17 3.14
N ALA A 51 3.98 1.72 2.48
CA ALA A 51 4.74 0.54 2.87
C ALA A 51 6.09 0.93 3.46
N ASP A 52 6.43 0.30 4.58
CA ASP A 52 7.71 0.48 5.26
C ASP A 52 8.72 -0.51 4.70
N VAL A 53 9.11 -0.29 3.46
CA VAL A 53 10.11 -1.09 2.74
C VAL A 53 11.09 -0.15 2.04
N ASP A 54 12.26 -0.67 1.66
CA ASP A 54 13.38 0.15 1.20
C ASP A 54 13.56 0.17 -0.32
N SER A 55 12.86 -0.67 -1.04
CA SER A 55 13.06 -0.79 -2.48
C SER A 55 11.77 -1.05 -3.23
N GLU A 56 11.78 -0.77 -4.53
CA GLU A 56 10.65 -1.13 -5.39
C GLU A 56 10.47 -2.64 -5.48
N LEU A 57 11.56 -3.40 -5.43
CA LEU A 57 11.48 -4.86 -5.45
C LEU A 57 10.71 -5.39 -4.25
N GLU A 58 11.00 -4.88 -3.05
CA GLU A 58 10.27 -5.28 -1.85
C GLU A 58 8.81 -4.85 -1.92
N ALA A 59 8.54 -3.67 -2.47
CA ALA A 59 7.18 -3.19 -2.67
C ALA A 59 6.42 -4.11 -3.63
N MET A 60 7.06 -4.56 -4.71
CA MET A 60 6.42 -5.47 -5.67
C MET A 60 6.11 -6.84 -5.06
N LYS A 61 6.91 -7.31 -4.10
CA LYS A 61 6.59 -8.54 -3.37
C LYS A 61 5.28 -8.43 -2.59
N ILE A 62 4.94 -7.22 -2.16
CA ILE A 62 3.64 -6.95 -1.52
C ILE A 62 2.54 -6.89 -2.59
N VAL A 63 2.75 -6.11 -3.63
CA VAL A 63 1.77 -5.88 -4.70
C VAL A 63 1.27 -7.19 -5.31
N VAL A 64 2.16 -8.13 -5.59
CA VAL A 64 1.78 -9.39 -6.25
C VAL A 64 0.92 -10.30 -5.38
N GLU A 65 0.81 -10.00 -4.08
CA GLU A 65 -0.04 -10.75 -3.15
C GLU A 65 -1.44 -10.14 -3.03
N ASP A 66 -1.66 -8.95 -3.60
CA ASP A 66 -2.96 -8.29 -3.52
C ASP A 66 -3.90 -8.86 -4.58
N PRO A 67 -5.07 -9.41 -4.20
CA PRO A 67 -6.05 -9.89 -5.16
C PRO A 67 -6.55 -8.79 -6.10
N PHE A 68 -6.54 -7.53 -5.70
CA PHE A 68 -6.88 -6.43 -6.62
C PHE A 68 -5.90 -6.36 -7.79
N PHE A 69 -4.64 -6.70 -7.56
CA PHE A 69 -3.63 -6.73 -8.60
C PHE A 69 -3.72 -8.02 -9.43
N THR A 70 -3.79 -9.18 -8.77
CA THR A 70 -3.78 -10.48 -9.45
C THR A 70 -5.04 -10.70 -10.28
N GLU A 71 -6.19 -10.17 -9.84
CA GLU A 71 -7.46 -10.25 -10.55
C GLU A 71 -7.69 -9.06 -11.50
N LYS A 72 -6.72 -8.18 -11.60
CA LYS A 72 -6.72 -7.05 -12.54
C LYS A 72 -7.90 -6.10 -12.37
N VAL A 73 -8.29 -5.83 -11.12
CA VAL A 73 -9.33 -4.83 -10.83
C VAL A 73 -8.74 -3.47 -10.47
N ALA A 74 -7.44 -3.41 -10.21
CA ALA A 74 -6.74 -2.16 -9.95
C ALA A 74 -5.34 -2.18 -10.56
N ASP A 75 -4.92 -1.01 -11.04
CA ASP A 75 -3.53 -0.77 -11.41
C ASP A 75 -2.80 -0.18 -10.21
N TYR A 76 -1.51 -0.45 -10.12
CA TYR A 76 -0.65 0.07 -9.07
C TYR A 76 0.39 1.02 -9.67
N GLU A 77 0.57 2.17 -9.02
CA GLU A 77 1.72 3.04 -9.26
C GLU A 77 2.59 2.98 -8.01
N VAL A 78 3.90 2.76 -8.20
CA VAL A 78 4.86 2.62 -7.09
C VAL A 78 5.73 3.86 -7.03
N VAL A 79 5.69 4.57 -5.89
CA VAL A 79 6.51 5.77 -5.68
C VAL A 79 7.41 5.52 -4.47
N ARG A 80 8.70 5.39 -4.73
CA ARG A 80 9.69 5.25 -3.67
C ARG A 80 10.20 6.63 -3.25
N PHE A 81 10.35 6.84 -1.95
CA PHE A 81 10.99 8.06 -1.46
C PHE A 81 11.78 7.78 -0.18
N THR A 82 12.73 8.63 0.12
CA THR A 82 13.52 8.55 1.34
C THR A 82 12.98 9.59 2.31
N PRO A 83 12.37 9.20 3.44
CA PRO A 83 11.87 10.17 4.41
C PRO A 83 13.05 10.82 5.14
N THR A 84 13.24 12.10 4.90
CA THR A 84 14.32 12.88 5.51
C THR A 84 13.84 13.78 6.64
N ARG A 85 12.55 14.06 6.69
CA ARG A 85 11.91 14.85 7.74
C ARG A 85 10.58 14.22 8.09
N HIS A 86 10.22 14.28 9.38
CA HIS A 86 8.96 13.71 9.84
C HIS A 86 8.51 14.40 11.13
N ASP A 87 7.21 14.31 11.38
CA ASP A 87 6.64 14.69 12.66
C ASP A 87 7.14 13.70 13.73
N PRO A 88 7.42 14.12 14.97
CA PRO A 88 7.87 13.21 16.03
C PRO A 88 6.96 12.01 16.26
N ARG A 89 5.65 12.13 16.00
CA ARG A 89 4.71 11.02 16.13
C ARG A 89 4.96 9.92 15.12
N PHE A 90 5.67 10.22 14.04
CA PHE A 90 5.99 9.27 12.98
C PHE A 90 7.35 8.59 13.16
N ALA A 91 8.04 8.89 14.23
CA ALA A 91 9.42 8.44 14.45
C ALA A 91 9.58 6.92 14.42
N ALA A 92 8.55 6.16 14.80
CA ALA A 92 8.61 4.70 14.82
C ALA A 92 8.85 4.09 13.43
N PHE A 93 8.54 4.83 12.36
CA PHE A 93 8.62 4.34 10.99
C PHE A 93 9.82 4.91 10.22
N VAL A 94 10.65 5.72 10.87
CA VAL A 94 11.77 6.38 10.20
C VAL A 94 13.07 5.94 10.88
N PRO A 95 14.07 5.47 10.11
CA PRO A 95 15.35 5.09 10.69
C PRO A 95 16.00 6.28 11.43
N ALA A 96 16.60 6.03 12.57
CA ALA A 96 17.24 7.06 13.39
C ALA A 96 18.33 7.82 12.63
N ALA A 97 18.97 7.18 11.66
CA ALA A 97 20.04 7.77 10.87
C ALA A 97 19.54 8.58 9.67
N ALA A 98 18.23 8.66 9.47
CA ALA A 98 17.64 9.38 8.33
C ALA A 98 17.56 10.89 8.54
N GLY A 99 18.10 11.38 9.60
CA GLY A 99 18.04 12.79 10.00
C GLY A 99 18.59 13.77 9.02
#